data_d377c6cc674f0f90173283de06970cb9
#
_entry.id   d377c6cc674f0f90173283de06970cb9
#
_cell.length_a   1.000
_cell.length_b   1.000
_cell.length_c   1.000
_cell.angle_alpha   90.00
_cell.angle_beta   90.00
_cell.angle_gamma   90.00
#
_symmetry.space_group_name_H-M   'P 1'
#
loop_
_entity.id
_entity.type
_entity.pdbx_description
1 polymer ?
#
loop_
_entity_poly.entity_id
_entity_poly.type
_entity_poly.pdbx_seq_one_letter_code
_entity_poly.pdbx_strand_id
1 'polypeptide(L)'
;MQTIYPTSLTPEQYAQAEHHRQVPPPENCPRCCAAHALEALAYYHRYITTATAAVLLIWVRRFLCRRCRVSVSCLPAFAQPYRPVNTATIAEGFHGQRTPQVARWSELIQGYWRRFESHLPTLLRQVGNAFGPVPLRPAAPDFWRQLLQHGGNLAHLTQELIHQFRTCLFGTYRCHQRRPLHTA
;
A
#
# COMPACT_ATOMS: atom_id res chain seq x y z
N MET A 1 4.52 -9.94 2.57
CA MET A 1 4.46 -8.51 2.93
C MET A 1 4.50 -7.68 1.67
N GLN A 2 3.90 -6.48 1.62
CA GLN A 2 3.93 -5.62 0.44
C GLN A 2 4.40 -4.22 0.85
N THR A 3 5.26 -3.61 0.05
CA THR A 3 5.71 -2.22 0.23
C THR A 3 5.55 -1.46 -1.08
N ILE A 4 5.60 -0.13 -1.02
CA ILE A 4 5.49 0.72 -2.20
C ILE A 4 6.89 1.02 -2.75
N TYR A 5 7.04 0.84 -4.04
CA TYR A 5 8.19 1.29 -4.81
C TYR A 5 7.83 2.60 -5.54
N PRO A 6 8.56 3.69 -5.29
CA PRO A 6 8.28 4.97 -5.93
C PRO A 6 8.54 4.88 -7.44
N THR A 7 7.56 5.28 -8.23
CA THR A 7 7.67 5.38 -9.69
C THR A 7 6.69 6.43 -10.20
N SER A 8 7.09 7.17 -11.22
CA SER A 8 6.24 8.11 -11.95
C SER A 8 5.56 7.48 -13.18
N LEU A 9 5.87 6.22 -13.48
CA LEU A 9 5.28 5.52 -14.62
C LEU A 9 3.79 5.25 -14.41
N THR A 10 3.03 5.32 -15.50
CA THR A 10 1.65 4.82 -15.51
C THR A 10 1.62 3.28 -15.49
N PRO A 11 0.49 2.65 -15.17
CA PRO A 11 0.36 1.20 -15.24
C PRO A 11 0.75 0.62 -16.61
N GLU A 12 0.37 1.29 -17.70
CA GLU A 12 0.65 0.91 -19.07
C GLU A 12 2.15 0.99 -19.38
N GLN A 13 2.79 2.11 -19.05
CA GLN A 13 4.23 2.31 -19.23
C GLN A 13 5.04 1.28 -18.42
N TYR A 14 4.62 1.02 -17.20
CA TYR A 14 5.27 0.04 -16.34
C TYR A 14 5.19 -1.39 -16.93
N ALA A 15 4.04 -1.75 -17.47
CA ALA A 15 3.84 -3.06 -18.11
C ALA A 15 4.66 -3.21 -19.39
N GLN A 16 4.65 -2.20 -20.27
CA GLN A 16 5.35 -2.21 -21.57
C GLN A 16 6.87 -2.26 -21.41
N ALA A 17 7.42 -1.49 -20.48
CA ALA A 17 8.87 -1.41 -20.26
C ALA A 17 9.45 -2.58 -19.46
N GLU A 18 8.66 -3.60 -19.11
CA GLU A 18 9.07 -4.66 -18.18
C GLU A 18 9.76 -4.11 -16.91
N HIS A 19 9.33 -2.96 -16.45
CA HIS A 19 9.99 -2.17 -15.41
C HIS A 19 10.15 -2.93 -14.08
N HIS A 20 9.31 -3.95 -13.85
CA HIS A 20 9.42 -4.85 -12.70
C HIS A 20 10.81 -5.49 -12.54
N ARG A 21 11.56 -5.67 -13.65
CA ARG A 21 12.92 -6.24 -13.60
C ARG A 21 13.95 -5.28 -13.02
N GLN A 22 13.68 -3.97 -13.13
CA GLN A 22 14.57 -2.90 -12.68
C GLN A 22 14.31 -2.47 -11.23
N VAL A 23 13.21 -2.93 -10.60
CA VAL A 23 12.87 -2.58 -9.22
C VAL A 23 13.95 -3.07 -8.27
N PRO A 24 14.66 -2.18 -7.55
CA PRO A 24 15.72 -2.58 -6.62
C PRO A 24 15.13 -3.20 -5.34
N PRO A 25 15.92 -3.98 -4.60
CA PRO A 25 15.51 -4.37 -3.25
C PRO A 25 15.37 -3.14 -2.36
N PRO A 26 14.35 -3.08 -1.49
CA PRO A 26 14.30 -2.07 -0.44
C PRO A 26 15.55 -2.11 0.43
N GLU A 27 16.07 -0.95 0.81
CA GLU A 27 17.25 -0.84 1.66
C GLU A 27 17.08 -1.61 2.98
N ASN A 28 15.93 -1.43 3.61
CA ASN A 28 15.61 -2.08 4.88
C ASN A 28 14.43 -3.04 4.74
N CYS A 29 14.50 -4.16 5.43
CA CYS A 29 13.37 -5.08 5.52
C CYS A 29 12.21 -4.42 6.30
N PRO A 30 11.00 -4.28 5.71
CA PRO A 30 9.90 -3.61 6.41
C PRO A 30 9.39 -4.39 7.64
N ARG A 31 9.84 -5.63 7.87
CA ARG A 31 9.49 -6.41 9.05
C ARG A 31 10.51 -6.31 10.18
N CYS A 32 11.78 -6.58 9.90
CA CYS A 32 12.81 -6.68 10.93
C CYS A 32 13.83 -5.54 10.89
N CYS A 33 13.64 -4.57 10.01
CA CYS A 33 14.50 -3.40 9.79
C CYS A 33 15.97 -3.73 9.46
N ALA A 34 16.28 -4.98 9.10
CA ALA A 34 17.63 -5.36 8.71
C ALA A 34 18.00 -4.68 7.40
N ALA A 35 19.10 -3.91 7.40
CA ALA A 35 19.64 -3.26 6.23
C ALA A 35 20.22 -4.28 5.25
N HIS A 36 20.05 -4.03 3.93
CA HIS A 36 20.62 -4.83 2.83
C HIS A 36 20.38 -6.35 2.93
N ALA A 37 19.32 -6.76 3.64
CA ALA A 37 19.03 -8.18 3.91
C ALA A 37 18.04 -8.81 2.90
N LEU A 38 17.62 -8.05 1.85
CA LEU A 38 16.63 -8.48 0.89
C LEU A 38 17.29 -8.96 -0.41
N GLU A 39 16.98 -10.19 -0.80
CA GLU A 39 17.45 -10.81 -2.05
C GLU A 39 16.32 -11.05 -3.01
N ALA A 40 16.63 -11.01 -4.30
CA ALA A 40 15.66 -11.32 -5.35
C ALA A 40 15.13 -12.75 -5.17
N LEU A 41 13.80 -12.89 -5.14
CA LEU A 41 13.15 -14.18 -4.94
C LEU A 41 12.40 -14.64 -6.18
N ALA A 42 11.45 -13.82 -6.66
CA ALA A 42 10.55 -14.21 -7.75
C ALA A 42 9.77 -12.99 -8.26
N TYR A 43 8.91 -13.27 -9.23
CA TYR A 43 7.89 -12.34 -9.72
C TYR A 43 6.51 -13.01 -9.56
N TYR A 44 5.45 -12.18 -9.53
CA TYR A 44 4.08 -12.66 -9.65
C TYR A 44 3.21 -11.66 -10.38
N HIS A 45 2.15 -12.15 -11.00
CA HIS A 45 1.18 -11.30 -11.67
C HIS A 45 0.20 -10.67 -10.69
N ARG A 46 -0.23 -9.46 -11.03
CA ARG A 46 -1.27 -8.75 -10.31
C ARG A 46 -2.12 -7.94 -11.28
N TYR A 47 -3.43 -7.95 -11.07
CA TYR A 47 -4.34 -7.04 -11.75
C TYR A 47 -4.27 -5.66 -11.13
N ILE A 48 -4.33 -4.63 -11.99
CA ILE A 48 -4.42 -3.22 -11.62
C ILE A 48 -5.32 -2.49 -12.62
N THR A 49 -6.12 -1.53 -12.13
CA THR A 49 -6.91 -0.68 -13.03
C THR A 49 -6.05 0.46 -13.56
N THR A 50 -6.34 0.90 -14.77
CA THR A 50 -5.72 2.07 -15.41
C THR A 50 -6.54 3.33 -15.18
N ALA A 51 -6.03 4.49 -15.61
CA ALA A 51 -6.77 5.74 -15.60
C ALA A 51 -7.99 5.72 -16.52
N THR A 52 -8.01 4.86 -17.54
CA THR A 52 -9.17 4.66 -18.43
C THR A 52 -10.13 3.59 -17.92
N ALA A 53 -10.00 3.17 -16.68
CA ALA A 53 -10.76 2.10 -16.03
C ALA A 53 -10.63 0.71 -16.70
N ALA A 54 -9.67 0.52 -17.61
CA ALA A 54 -9.28 -0.81 -18.09
C ALA A 54 -8.55 -1.58 -16.99
N VAL A 55 -8.45 -2.89 -17.15
CA VAL A 55 -7.71 -3.77 -16.23
C VAL A 55 -6.47 -4.29 -16.94
N LEU A 56 -5.32 -4.08 -16.30
CA LEU A 56 -4.03 -4.60 -16.77
C LEU A 56 -3.49 -5.66 -15.83
N LEU A 57 -2.74 -6.58 -16.40
CA LEU A 57 -1.94 -7.55 -15.66
C LEU A 57 -0.49 -7.04 -15.63
N ILE A 58 0.03 -6.76 -14.44
CA ILE A 58 1.40 -6.32 -14.25
C ILE A 58 2.21 -7.37 -13.48
N TRP A 59 3.52 -7.39 -13.73
CA TRP A 59 4.46 -8.15 -12.94
C TRP A 59 4.89 -7.36 -11.71
N VAL A 60 5.00 -8.03 -10.56
CA VAL A 60 5.49 -7.45 -9.29
C VAL A 60 6.70 -8.24 -8.82
N ARG A 61 7.79 -7.53 -8.53
CA ARG A 61 9.01 -8.13 -8.02
C ARG A 61 8.88 -8.46 -6.52
N ARG A 62 9.40 -9.61 -6.14
CA ARG A 62 9.44 -10.10 -4.75
C ARG A 62 10.86 -10.33 -4.31
N PHE A 63 11.12 -10.01 -3.06
CA PHE A 63 12.39 -10.24 -2.38
C PHE A 63 12.17 -11.10 -1.14
N LEU A 64 13.21 -11.82 -0.72
CA LEU A 64 13.25 -12.59 0.51
C LEU A 64 14.22 -11.94 1.49
N CYS A 65 13.77 -11.66 2.70
CA CYS A 65 14.68 -11.23 3.75
C CYS A 65 15.44 -12.42 4.31
N ARG A 66 16.78 -12.40 4.23
CA ARG A 66 17.64 -13.46 4.77
C ARG A 66 17.49 -13.59 6.28
N ARG A 67 17.31 -12.47 6.99
CA ARG A 67 17.27 -12.46 8.45
C ARG A 67 15.94 -12.99 9.02
N CYS A 68 14.81 -12.49 8.57
CA CYS A 68 13.50 -12.87 9.13
C CYS A 68 12.68 -13.82 8.25
N ARG A 69 13.22 -14.23 7.08
CA ARG A 69 12.64 -15.19 6.14
C ARG A 69 11.26 -14.77 5.60
N VAL A 70 10.95 -13.49 5.63
CA VAL A 70 9.70 -12.93 5.08
C VAL A 70 9.90 -12.51 3.64
N SER A 71 8.93 -12.84 2.77
CA SER A 71 8.89 -12.32 1.42
C SER A 71 8.25 -10.93 1.37
N VAL A 72 8.90 -10.02 0.66
CA VAL A 72 8.49 -8.63 0.45
C VAL A 72 8.21 -8.40 -1.02
N SER A 73 7.00 -7.94 -1.37
CA SER A 73 6.62 -7.57 -2.73
C SER A 73 6.71 -6.06 -2.88
N CYS A 74 7.41 -5.57 -3.88
CA CYS A 74 7.56 -4.14 -4.18
C CYS A 74 6.51 -3.72 -5.20
N LEU A 75 5.45 -3.09 -4.72
CA LEU A 75 4.36 -2.58 -5.55
C LEU A 75 4.74 -1.22 -6.13
N PRO A 76 4.47 -0.95 -7.42
CA PRO A 76 4.62 0.40 -7.96
C PRO A 76 3.66 1.39 -7.28
N ALA A 77 4.02 2.68 -7.25
CA ALA A 77 3.29 3.72 -6.53
C ALA A 77 1.81 3.85 -6.93
N PHE A 78 1.46 3.47 -8.14
CA PHE A 78 0.07 3.43 -8.60
C PHE A 78 -0.75 2.24 -8.05
N ALA A 79 -0.14 1.33 -7.27
CA ALA A 79 -0.80 0.13 -6.74
C ALA A 79 -0.87 0.14 -5.21
N GLN A 80 -2.05 -0.12 -4.66
CA GLN A 80 -2.25 -0.23 -3.22
C GLN A 80 -2.15 -1.69 -2.74
N PRO A 81 -1.60 -1.95 -1.54
CA PRO A 81 -1.54 -3.28 -0.97
C PRO A 81 -2.90 -3.99 -0.99
N TYR A 82 -2.93 -5.16 -1.61
CA TYR A 82 -4.12 -6.04 -1.69
C TYR A 82 -5.36 -5.42 -2.37
N ARG A 83 -5.20 -4.36 -3.18
CA ARG A 83 -6.29 -3.65 -3.87
C ARG A 83 -6.02 -3.54 -5.36
N PRO A 84 -6.94 -4.02 -6.23
CA PRO A 84 -6.77 -3.94 -7.68
C PRO A 84 -7.01 -2.54 -8.25
N VAL A 85 -7.78 -1.70 -7.57
CA VAL A 85 -8.02 -0.32 -8.01
C VAL A 85 -6.74 0.50 -7.82
N ASN A 86 -6.38 1.31 -8.83
CA ASN A 86 -5.17 2.11 -8.76
C ASN A 86 -5.26 3.20 -7.68
N THR A 87 -4.09 3.64 -7.21
CA THR A 87 -3.94 4.57 -6.09
C THR A 87 -4.65 5.91 -6.33
N ALA A 88 -4.54 6.45 -7.55
CA ALA A 88 -5.16 7.74 -7.90
C ALA A 88 -6.70 7.65 -7.84
N THR A 89 -7.28 6.62 -8.46
CA THR A 89 -8.75 6.41 -8.43
C THR A 89 -9.29 6.20 -7.01
N ILE A 90 -8.54 5.51 -6.13
CA ILE A 90 -8.94 5.40 -4.72
C ILE A 90 -8.93 6.77 -4.06
N ALA A 91 -7.87 7.56 -4.25
CA ALA A 91 -7.76 8.90 -3.66
C ALA A 91 -8.87 9.84 -4.17
N GLU A 92 -9.13 9.85 -5.48
CA GLU A 92 -10.24 10.60 -6.10
C GLU A 92 -11.59 10.25 -5.47
N GLY A 93 -11.88 8.95 -5.33
CA GLY A 93 -13.12 8.49 -4.72
C GLY A 93 -13.25 8.89 -3.25
N PHE A 94 -12.16 8.85 -2.49
CA PHE A 94 -12.13 9.28 -1.08
C PHE A 94 -12.29 10.80 -0.93
N HIS A 95 -11.92 11.58 -1.96
CA HIS A 95 -12.20 13.02 -2.04
C HIS A 95 -13.62 13.34 -2.54
N GLY A 96 -14.45 12.32 -2.82
CA GLY A 96 -15.80 12.51 -3.32
C GLY A 96 -15.88 12.92 -4.79
N GLN A 97 -14.77 12.79 -5.55
CA GLN A 97 -14.77 13.10 -6.97
C GLN A 97 -15.62 12.08 -7.75
N ARG A 98 -16.31 12.54 -8.78
CA ARG A 98 -17.21 11.73 -9.62
C ARG A 98 -16.64 11.57 -11.03
N THR A 99 -15.45 10.99 -11.13
CA THR A 99 -14.85 10.67 -12.43
C THR A 99 -15.42 9.35 -12.99
N PRO A 100 -15.34 9.10 -14.31
CA PRO A 100 -15.82 7.84 -14.89
C PRO A 100 -15.18 6.60 -14.26
N GLN A 101 -13.88 6.66 -13.93
CA GLN A 101 -13.16 5.56 -13.26
C GLN A 101 -13.66 5.35 -11.83
N VAL A 102 -13.94 6.42 -11.08
CA VAL A 102 -14.51 6.32 -9.73
C VAL A 102 -15.91 5.71 -9.80
N ALA A 103 -16.75 6.14 -10.76
CA ALA A 103 -18.08 5.59 -10.95
C ALA A 103 -18.04 4.09 -11.25
N ARG A 104 -17.14 3.66 -12.16
CA ARG A 104 -16.96 2.25 -12.52
C ARG A 104 -16.57 1.37 -11.33
N TRP A 105 -15.76 1.87 -10.41
CA TRP A 105 -15.25 1.12 -9.26
C TRP A 105 -15.87 1.54 -7.92
N SER A 106 -17.01 2.24 -7.97
CA SER A 106 -17.66 2.86 -6.81
C SER A 106 -17.89 1.89 -5.64
N GLU A 107 -18.40 0.69 -5.90
CA GLU A 107 -18.66 -0.31 -4.85
C GLU A 107 -17.37 -0.75 -4.15
N LEU A 108 -16.29 -0.98 -4.90
CA LEU A 108 -15.00 -1.34 -4.33
C LEU A 108 -14.42 -0.19 -3.50
N ILE A 109 -14.50 1.05 -4.02
CA ILE A 109 -14.01 2.25 -3.34
C ILE A 109 -14.80 2.50 -2.06
N GLN A 110 -16.13 2.36 -2.09
CA GLN A 110 -16.97 2.42 -0.89
C GLN A 110 -16.62 1.32 0.12
N GLY A 111 -16.32 0.11 -0.39
CA GLY A 111 -15.83 -0.99 0.44
C GLY A 111 -14.48 -0.68 1.11
N TYR A 112 -13.57 0.04 0.41
CA TYR A 112 -12.30 0.49 0.99
C TYR A 112 -12.52 1.60 2.01
N TRP A 113 -13.43 2.53 1.74
CA TRP A 113 -13.82 3.58 2.70
C TRP A 113 -14.36 2.99 4.00
N ARG A 114 -15.32 2.07 3.93
CA ARG A 114 -15.87 1.38 5.11
C ARG A 114 -14.79 0.64 5.91
N ARG A 115 -13.80 0.05 5.22
CA ARG A 115 -12.65 -0.59 5.89
C ARG A 115 -11.75 0.44 6.56
N PHE A 116 -11.51 1.58 5.94
CA PHE A 116 -10.78 2.68 6.55
C PHE A 116 -11.49 3.15 7.83
N GLU A 117 -12.79 3.44 7.76
CA GLU A 117 -13.60 3.84 8.93
C GLU A 117 -13.54 2.80 10.04
N SER A 118 -13.75 1.53 9.74
CA SER A 118 -13.71 0.46 10.75
C SER A 118 -12.31 0.25 11.34
N HIS A 119 -11.25 0.56 10.58
CA HIS A 119 -9.85 0.45 11.02
C HIS A 119 -9.36 1.70 11.77
N LEU A 120 -10.04 2.82 11.63
CA LEU A 120 -9.67 4.12 12.18
C LEU A 120 -9.24 4.09 13.65
N PRO A 121 -9.97 3.46 14.59
CA PRO A 121 -9.56 3.41 15.99
C PRO A 121 -8.20 2.71 16.20
N THR A 122 -7.92 1.68 15.41
CA THR A 122 -6.65 0.96 15.46
C THR A 122 -5.53 1.80 14.84
N LEU A 123 -5.79 2.43 13.72
CA LEU A 123 -4.85 3.31 13.03
C LEU A 123 -4.42 4.47 13.93
N LEU A 124 -5.38 5.14 14.56
CA LEU A 124 -5.12 6.23 15.53
C LEU A 124 -4.19 5.80 16.67
N ARG A 125 -4.43 4.63 17.24
CA ARG A 125 -3.54 4.09 18.29
C ARG A 125 -2.13 3.81 17.81
N GLN A 126 -1.98 3.41 16.54
CA GLN A 126 -0.68 3.08 15.97
C GLN A 126 0.12 4.31 15.55
N VAL A 127 -0.54 5.30 14.96
CA VAL A 127 0.15 6.50 14.47
C VAL A 127 0.24 7.61 15.53
N GLY A 128 -0.64 7.60 16.54
CA GLY A 128 -0.69 8.65 17.57
C GLY A 128 -0.80 10.04 16.94
N ASN A 129 0.04 10.96 17.38
CA ASN A 129 0.11 12.32 16.86
C ASN A 129 1.15 12.52 15.73
N ALA A 130 1.67 11.45 15.15
CA ALA A 130 2.71 11.54 14.12
C ALA A 130 2.27 12.37 12.90
N PHE A 131 0.97 12.38 12.60
CA PHE A 131 0.38 13.18 11.51
C PHE A 131 -0.28 14.49 12.02
N GLY A 132 0.16 14.99 13.16
CA GLY A 132 -0.39 16.17 13.80
C GLY A 132 -1.40 15.84 14.92
N PRO A 133 -1.85 16.86 15.69
CA PRO A 133 -2.79 16.66 16.77
C PRO A 133 -4.13 16.16 16.24
N VAL A 134 -4.65 15.11 16.85
CA VAL A 134 -5.89 14.46 16.44
C VAL A 134 -6.91 14.56 17.58
N PRO A 135 -8.16 14.98 17.33
CA PRO A 135 -9.24 14.90 18.31
C PRO A 135 -9.40 13.46 18.83
N LEU A 136 -9.94 13.32 20.03
CA LEU A 136 -10.14 12.01 20.67
C LEU A 136 -10.98 11.05 19.80
N ARG A 137 -11.92 11.60 19.03
CA ARG A 137 -12.77 10.86 18.07
C ARG A 137 -12.92 11.66 16.80
N PRO A 138 -11.92 11.64 15.88
CA PRO A 138 -12.02 12.37 14.63
C PRO A 138 -13.07 11.71 13.73
N ALA A 139 -13.78 12.52 12.94
CA ALA A 139 -14.53 11.98 11.82
C ALA A 139 -13.57 11.42 10.76
N ALA A 140 -13.94 10.32 10.11
CA ALA A 140 -13.09 9.69 9.13
C ALA A 140 -12.65 10.62 7.96
N PRO A 141 -13.54 11.49 7.42
CA PRO A 141 -13.14 12.45 6.38
C PRO A 141 -12.12 13.47 6.84
N ASP A 142 -12.19 13.91 8.10
CA ASP A 142 -11.26 14.90 8.65
C ASP A 142 -9.87 14.27 8.85
N PHE A 143 -9.84 13.09 9.42
CA PHE A 143 -8.60 12.35 9.59
C PHE A 143 -7.96 11.97 8.25
N TRP A 144 -8.77 11.58 7.26
CA TRP A 144 -8.28 11.34 5.89
C TRP A 144 -7.59 12.57 5.30
N ARG A 145 -8.23 13.76 5.41
CA ARG A 145 -7.63 15.03 4.95
C ARG A 145 -6.32 15.34 5.66
N GLN A 146 -6.27 15.15 6.97
CA GLN A 146 -5.06 15.33 7.77
C GLN A 146 -3.91 14.41 7.34
N LEU A 147 -4.19 13.13 7.13
CA LEU A 147 -3.21 12.17 6.64
C LEU A 147 -2.62 12.58 5.29
N LEU A 148 -3.45 13.04 4.35
CA LEU A 148 -2.97 13.47 3.03
C LEU A 148 -2.23 14.80 3.05
N GLN A 149 -2.63 15.74 3.90
CA GLN A 149 -1.88 16.99 4.08
C GLN A 149 -0.45 16.72 4.55
N HIS A 150 -0.25 15.73 5.39
CA HIS A 150 1.07 15.32 5.86
C HIS A 150 1.83 14.48 4.82
N GLY A 151 1.20 13.45 4.29
CA GLY A 151 1.81 12.48 3.37
C GLY A 151 1.88 12.93 1.91
N GLY A 152 1.27 14.06 1.53
CA GLY A 152 1.24 14.61 0.18
C GLY A 152 0.39 13.80 -0.81
N ASN A 153 0.56 12.49 -0.88
CA ASN A 153 -0.24 11.60 -1.71
C ASN A 153 -0.41 10.21 -1.09
N LEU A 154 -1.40 9.47 -1.59
CA LEU A 154 -1.77 8.16 -1.04
C LEU A 154 -0.64 7.10 -1.14
N ALA A 155 0.20 7.16 -2.17
CA ALA A 155 1.30 6.20 -2.32
C ALA A 155 2.37 6.43 -1.25
N HIS A 156 2.79 7.67 -1.06
CA HIS A 156 3.77 8.05 -0.04
C HIS A 156 3.24 7.79 1.37
N LEU A 157 2.00 8.19 1.65
CA LEU A 157 1.32 7.89 2.91
C LEU A 157 1.31 6.39 3.20
N THR A 158 0.97 5.57 2.20
CA THR A 158 0.97 4.10 2.35
C THR A 158 2.36 3.56 2.67
N GLN A 159 3.39 4.07 1.99
CA GLN A 159 4.78 3.71 2.25
C GLN A 159 5.18 4.06 3.68
N GLU A 160 4.88 5.26 4.13
CA GLU A 160 5.16 5.73 5.48
C GLU A 160 4.47 4.88 6.55
N LEU A 161 3.17 4.61 6.39
CA LEU A 161 2.41 3.74 7.29
C LEU A 161 3.02 2.34 7.40
N ILE A 162 3.49 1.79 6.29
CA ILE A 162 4.12 0.46 6.27
C ILE A 162 5.48 0.47 6.98
N HIS A 163 6.34 1.44 6.68
CA HIS A 163 7.72 1.46 7.16
C HIS A 163 7.83 1.91 8.61
N GLN A 164 7.13 2.98 8.99
CA GLN A 164 7.23 3.56 10.32
C GLN A 164 6.29 2.90 11.31
N PHE A 165 5.02 2.64 10.91
CA PHE A 165 3.97 2.19 11.83
C PHE A 165 3.56 0.73 11.66
N ARG A 166 4.10 0.03 10.65
CA ARG A 166 3.78 -1.37 10.33
C ARG A 166 2.27 -1.61 10.19
N THR A 167 1.59 -0.65 9.62
CA THR A 167 0.14 -0.66 9.40
C THR A 167 -0.20 -0.28 7.97
N CYS A 168 -1.47 -0.30 7.62
CA CYS A 168 -1.98 0.25 6.37
C CYS A 168 -3.37 0.85 6.58
N LEU A 169 -3.86 1.62 5.63
CA LEU A 169 -5.14 2.33 5.75
C LEU A 169 -6.37 1.41 5.88
N PHE A 170 -6.32 0.23 5.28
CA PHE A 170 -7.51 -0.61 5.07
C PHE A 170 -7.51 -1.88 5.93
N GLY A 171 -6.77 -1.91 7.00
CA GLY A 171 -6.72 -3.05 7.91
C GLY A 171 -5.33 -3.32 8.49
N THR A 172 -5.26 -4.29 9.39
CA THR A 172 -3.99 -4.70 9.98
C THR A 172 -3.04 -5.22 8.90
N TYR A 173 -1.82 -4.72 8.92
CA TYR A 173 -0.73 -5.19 8.08
C TYR A 173 -0.29 -6.57 8.56
N ARG A 174 -1.04 -7.61 8.20
CA ARG A 174 -0.70 -8.99 8.56
C ARG A 174 0.48 -9.43 7.71
N CYS A 175 1.68 -9.28 8.28
CA CYS A 175 2.73 -10.19 7.95
C CYS A 175 2.26 -11.58 8.39
N HIS A 176 2.08 -12.53 7.47
CA HIS A 176 1.83 -13.91 7.85
C HIS A 176 3.01 -14.35 8.72
N GLN A 177 2.82 -14.32 10.03
CA GLN A 177 3.72 -14.98 10.96
C GLN A 177 3.58 -16.46 10.66
N ARG A 178 4.57 -17.06 10.01
CA ARG A 178 4.80 -18.48 10.25
C ARG A 178 4.99 -18.60 11.77
N ARG A 179 4.12 -19.32 12.42
CA ARG A 179 4.33 -19.74 13.82
C ARG A 179 5.78 -20.26 13.90
N PRO A 180 6.58 -19.87 14.89
CA PRO A 180 7.85 -20.51 15.10
C PRO A 180 7.56 -22.01 15.15
N LEU A 181 8.28 -22.79 14.35
CA LEU A 181 8.30 -24.23 14.51
C LEU A 181 8.75 -24.44 15.96
N HIS A 182 7.86 -24.95 16.80
CA HIS A 182 8.25 -25.45 18.10
C HIS A 182 9.28 -26.54 17.80
N THR A 183 10.55 -26.24 18.03
CA THR A 183 11.57 -27.28 18.19
C THR A 183 11.18 -28.03 19.44
N ALA A 184 10.68 -29.27 19.23
CA ALA A 184 10.54 -30.26 20.28
C ALA A 184 11.91 -30.69 20.77
#